data_7ee3df78981ebfb34e8d0588db3e394d
#
_entry.id   7ee3df78981ebfb34e8d0588db3e394d
#
_cell.length_a   1.000
_cell.length_b   1.000
_cell.length_c   1.000
_cell.angle_alpha   90.00
_cell.angle_beta   90.00
_cell.angle_gamma   90.00
#
_symmetry.space_group_name_H-M   'P 1'
#
loop_
_entity.id
_entity.type
_entity.pdbx_description
1 polymer ?
#
loop_
_entity_poly.entity_id
_entity_poly.type
_entity_poly.pdbx_seq_one_letter_code
_entity_poly.pdbx_strand_id
1 'polypeptide(L)'
;QAGVFIGYSGTGGYGLLDSRLYLPEIWFDDNHKALWSSCDISETIEFRTKPQLALAMIQEAVKNHDFQFKWVGCDGAFGCDPEFRKGLPEHVYFFADVHSNQRVFRERPEWSLPERKGRRGKQPTKLIPSVKAVPVSAFAEDESLPWQEALLMEGSKGPVHTKFKCCRAIELQDNKDGEELWL
;
A
#
# COMPACT_ATOMS: atom_id res chain seq x y z
N GLN A 1 -3.39 19.49 -12.38
CA GLN A 1 -2.59 18.38 -12.89
C GLN A 1 -2.03 17.59 -11.71
N ALA A 2 -1.93 16.28 -11.84
CA ALA A 2 -1.30 15.40 -10.87
C ALA A 2 -0.32 14.47 -11.59
N GLY A 3 0.81 14.19 -10.95
CA GLY A 3 1.81 13.27 -11.48
C GLY A 3 2.13 12.17 -10.48
N VAL A 4 2.58 11.04 -10.98
CA VAL A 4 3.17 9.95 -10.20
C VAL A 4 4.66 9.97 -10.49
N PHE A 5 5.45 9.89 -9.45
CA PHE A 5 6.90 9.99 -9.52
C PHE A 5 7.52 8.79 -8.84
N ILE A 6 8.60 8.27 -9.40
CA ILE A 6 9.49 7.34 -8.71
C ILE A 6 10.86 7.98 -8.52
N GLY A 7 11.43 7.77 -7.34
CA GLY A 7 12.77 8.25 -7.01
C GLY A 7 13.64 7.11 -6.51
N TYR A 8 14.92 7.29 -6.57
CA TYR A 8 15.94 6.40 -6.03
C TYR A 8 16.65 7.07 -4.86
N SER A 9 16.88 6.31 -3.80
CA SER A 9 17.71 6.73 -2.68
C SER A 9 18.68 5.61 -2.31
N GLY A 10 19.94 5.95 -2.13
CA GLY A 10 21.01 5.03 -1.77
C GLY A 10 22.16 5.73 -1.08
N THR A 11 23.23 5.02 -0.76
CA THR A 11 24.41 5.56 -0.07
C THR A 11 25.11 6.67 -0.85
N GLY A 12 24.98 6.69 -2.17
CA GLY A 12 25.57 7.71 -3.05
C GLY A 12 24.69 8.96 -3.25
N GLY A 13 23.48 8.99 -2.70
CA GLY A 13 22.55 10.10 -2.86
C GLY A 13 21.13 9.66 -3.24
N TYR A 14 20.36 10.62 -3.73
CA TYR A 14 18.99 10.39 -4.18
C TYR A 14 18.71 11.16 -5.47
N GLY A 15 17.71 10.73 -6.22
CA GLY A 15 17.30 11.38 -7.46
C GLY A 15 15.94 10.91 -7.95
N LEU A 16 15.33 11.72 -8.82
CA LEU A 16 14.12 11.33 -9.54
C LEU A 16 14.52 10.43 -10.70
N LEU A 17 13.85 9.28 -10.83
CA LEU A 17 14.10 8.32 -11.90
C LEU A 17 13.13 8.50 -13.06
N ASP A 18 11.83 8.57 -12.76
CA ASP A 18 10.79 8.65 -13.77
C ASP A 18 9.56 9.36 -13.24
N SER A 19 8.70 9.78 -14.15
CA SER A 19 7.43 10.43 -13.83
C SER A 19 6.39 10.12 -14.89
N ARG A 20 5.14 10.01 -14.48
CA ARG A 20 3.98 9.86 -15.39
C ARG A 20 2.90 10.85 -15.01
N LEU A 21 2.31 11.48 -16.01
CA LEU A 21 1.11 12.30 -15.81
C LEU A 21 -0.07 11.40 -15.46
N TYR A 22 -0.75 11.74 -14.37
CA TYR A 22 -2.00 11.07 -14.02
C TYR A 22 -3.18 11.81 -14.63
N LEU A 23 -3.93 11.13 -15.47
CA LEU A 23 -5.21 11.61 -16.00
C LEU A 23 -6.34 10.93 -15.22
N PRO A 24 -7.17 11.68 -14.49
CA PRO A 24 -8.37 11.13 -13.85
C PRO A 24 -9.29 10.44 -14.85
N GLU A 25 -10.04 9.43 -14.39
CA GLU A 25 -10.93 8.63 -15.26
C GLU A 25 -11.92 9.47 -16.05
N ILE A 26 -12.40 10.58 -15.48
CA ILE A 26 -13.30 11.52 -16.17
C ILE A 26 -12.72 12.09 -17.48
N TRP A 27 -11.38 12.13 -17.62
CA TRP A 27 -10.74 12.59 -18.87
C TRP A 27 -10.87 11.60 -20.03
N PHE A 28 -11.40 10.40 -19.77
CA PHE A 28 -11.61 9.35 -20.76
C PHE A 28 -13.06 9.28 -21.26
N ASP A 29 -13.96 10.16 -20.79
CA ASP A 29 -15.28 10.33 -21.37
C ASP A 29 -15.23 11.10 -22.71
N ASP A 30 -16.30 11.04 -23.51
CA ASP A 30 -16.36 11.62 -24.84
C ASP A 30 -16.17 13.14 -24.83
N ASN A 31 -16.66 13.84 -23.80
CA ASN A 31 -16.55 15.30 -23.70
C ASN A 31 -15.11 15.75 -23.46
N HIS A 32 -14.39 15.05 -22.59
CA HIS A 32 -13.00 15.38 -22.27
C HIS A 32 -12.03 14.89 -23.34
N LYS A 33 -12.32 13.74 -23.98
CA LYS A 33 -11.54 13.27 -25.13
C LYS A 33 -11.51 14.27 -26.27
N ALA A 34 -12.60 15.01 -26.49
CA ALA A 34 -12.61 16.09 -27.49
C ALA A 34 -11.58 17.19 -27.23
N LEU A 35 -11.08 17.33 -26.01
CA LEU A 35 -10.05 18.31 -25.63
C LEU A 35 -8.62 17.76 -25.74
N TRP A 36 -8.45 16.45 -25.95
CA TRP A 36 -7.13 15.80 -25.94
C TRP A 36 -6.18 16.41 -26.98
N SER A 37 -6.67 16.64 -28.19
CA SER A 37 -5.88 17.27 -29.25
C SER A 37 -5.38 18.68 -28.85
N SER A 38 -6.22 19.48 -28.18
CA SER A 38 -5.83 20.83 -27.73
C SER A 38 -4.92 20.82 -26.51
N CYS A 39 -4.89 19.71 -25.76
CA CYS A 39 -4.04 19.52 -24.60
C CYS A 39 -2.77 18.70 -24.89
N ASP A 40 -2.52 18.37 -26.15
CA ASP A 40 -1.40 17.54 -26.61
C ASP A 40 -1.35 16.16 -25.94
N ILE A 41 -2.54 15.57 -25.68
CA ILE A 41 -2.69 14.24 -25.11
C ILE A 41 -2.81 13.23 -26.27
N SER A 42 -1.94 12.21 -26.26
CA SER A 42 -1.97 11.16 -27.29
C SER A 42 -3.23 10.31 -27.20
N GLU A 43 -3.85 9.99 -28.35
CA GLU A 43 -5.01 9.11 -28.44
C GLU A 43 -4.74 7.65 -28.01
N THR A 44 -3.45 7.28 -27.89
CA THR A 44 -3.04 5.93 -27.48
C THR A 44 -2.99 5.75 -25.96
N ILE A 45 -3.22 6.83 -25.19
CA ILE A 45 -3.19 6.76 -23.72
C ILE A 45 -4.44 6.04 -23.22
N GLU A 46 -4.22 5.02 -22.41
CA GLU A 46 -5.25 4.31 -21.66
C GLU A 46 -5.33 4.79 -20.22
N PHE A 47 -6.53 4.70 -19.64
CA PHE A 47 -6.71 4.99 -18.23
C PHE A 47 -5.88 4.03 -17.36
N ARG A 48 -5.13 4.60 -16.42
CA ARG A 48 -4.42 3.86 -15.38
C ARG A 48 -4.54 4.59 -14.05
N THR A 49 -4.75 3.83 -13.00
CA THR A 49 -4.71 4.37 -11.63
C THR A 49 -3.28 4.77 -11.26
N LYS A 50 -3.13 5.62 -10.24
CA LYS A 50 -1.80 6.00 -9.75
C LYS A 50 -0.94 4.79 -9.35
N PRO A 51 -1.45 3.78 -8.60
CA PRO A 51 -0.69 2.56 -8.33
C PRO A 51 -0.24 1.82 -9.58
N GLN A 52 -1.10 1.71 -10.61
CA GLN A 52 -0.73 1.07 -11.86
C GLN A 52 0.38 1.82 -12.61
N LEU A 53 0.36 3.16 -12.60
CA LEU A 53 1.43 3.97 -13.19
C LEU A 53 2.76 3.78 -12.44
N ALA A 54 2.72 3.80 -11.10
CA ALA A 54 3.90 3.58 -10.28
C ALA A 54 4.49 2.18 -10.50
N LEU A 55 3.63 1.16 -10.50
CA LEU A 55 4.06 -0.22 -10.73
C LEU A 55 4.73 -0.40 -12.10
N ALA A 56 4.16 0.18 -13.15
CA ALA A 56 4.75 0.13 -14.48
C ALA A 56 6.15 0.76 -14.52
N MET A 57 6.33 1.93 -13.90
CA MET A 57 7.65 2.58 -13.82
C MET A 57 8.67 1.74 -13.03
N ILE A 58 8.25 1.12 -11.91
CA ILE A 58 9.12 0.23 -11.11
C ILE A 58 9.55 -0.99 -11.93
N GLN A 59 8.60 -1.62 -12.63
CA GLN A 59 8.87 -2.79 -13.47
C GLN A 59 9.80 -2.45 -14.64
N GLU A 60 9.65 -1.28 -15.25
CA GLU A 60 10.54 -0.78 -16.29
C GLU A 60 11.96 -0.56 -15.75
N ALA A 61 12.10 0.08 -14.59
CA ALA A 61 13.39 0.31 -13.95
C ALA A 61 14.14 -1.01 -13.65
N VAL A 62 13.42 -2.04 -13.21
CA VAL A 62 14.00 -3.38 -13.00
C VAL A 62 14.39 -4.05 -14.32
N LYS A 63 13.51 -4.00 -15.32
CA LYS A 63 13.73 -4.63 -16.62
C LYS A 63 14.96 -4.08 -17.35
N ASN A 64 15.18 -2.79 -17.24
CA ASN A 64 16.30 -2.13 -17.90
C ASN A 64 17.64 -2.34 -17.18
N HIS A 65 17.63 -2.99 -15.98
CA HIS A 65 18.81 -3.22 -15.15
C HIS A 65 19.60 -1.96 -14.76
N ASP A 66 18.99 -0.79 -14.91
CA ASP A 66 19.64 0.48 -14.64
C ASP A 66 19.87 0.73 -13.15
N PHE A 67 19.01 0.13 -12.32
CA PHE A 67 19.04 0.32 -10.87
C PHE A 67 18.85 -1.00 -10.13
N GLN A 68 19.72 -1.24 -9.15
CA GLN A 68 19.57 -2.34 -8.21
C GLN A 68 19.01 -1.80 -6.89
N PHE A 69 17.83 -2.26 -6.51
CA PHE A 69 17.20 -1.90 -5.24
C PHE A 69 16.59 -3.14 -4.58
N LYS A 70 16.50 -3.10 -3.26
CA LYS A 70 15.91 -4.18 -2.46
C LYS A 70 14.57 -3.77 -1.86
N TRP A 71 14.30 -2.48 -1.80
CA TRP A 71 13.15 -1.93 -1.11
C TRP A 71 12.41 -0.93 -1.99
N VAL A 72 11.08 -1.00 -1.92
CA VAL A 72 10.17 0.02 -2.44
C VAL A 72 9.46 0.64 -1.26
N GLY A 73 9.64 1.94 -1.07
CA GLY A 73 8.89 2.73 -0.09
C GLY A 73 7.77 3.51 -0.77
N CYS A 74 6.59 3.54 -0.16
CA CYS A 74 5.46 4.28 -0.70
C CYS A 74 4.54 4.77 0.42
N ASP A 75 3.64 5.69 0.08
CA ASP A 75 2.57 6.07 0.99
C ASP A 75 1.42 5.05 1.02
N GLY A 76 0.45 5.28 1.91
CA GLY A 76 -0.70 4.39 2.07
C GLY A 76 -1.59 4.28 0.83
N ALA A 77 -1.58 5.27 -0.07
CA ALA A 77 -2.39 5.23 -1.28
C ALA A 77 -1.92 4.15 -2.27
N PHE A 78 -0.61 3.86 -2.27
CA PHE A 78 -0.04 2.76 -3.06
C PHE A 78 0.04 1.47 -2.24
N GLY A 79 0.48 1.57 -0.99
CA GLY A 79 0.67 0.41 -0.12
C GLY A 79 -0.61 -0.34 0.24
N CYS A 80 -1.76 0.33 0.25
CA CYS A 80 -3.07 -0.29 0.46
C CYS A 80 -3.64 -0.99 -0.78
N ASP A 81 -3.03 -0.80 -1.97
CA ASP A 81 -3.47 -1.46 -3.20
C ASP A 81 -2.84 -2.87 -3.31
N PRO A 82 -3.64 -3.96 -3.22
CA PRO A 82 -3.10 -5.31 -3.27
C PRO A 82 -2.48 -5.67 -4.62
N GLU A 83 -3.01 -5.11 -5.72
CA GLU A 83 -2.49 -5.39 -7.05
C GLU A 83 -1.13 -4.70 -7.26
N PHE A 84 -0.94 -3.51 -6.67
CA PHE A 84 0.36 -2.87 -6.63
C PHE A 84 1.38 -3.75 -5.90
N ARG A 85 1.05 -4.23 -4.68
CA ARG A 85 1.95 -5.08 -3.89
C ARG A 85 2.31 -6.38 -4.59
N LYS A 86 1.31 -7.09 -5.14
CA LYS A 86 1.50 -8.35 -5.88
C LYS A 86 2.29 -8.19 -7.18
N GLY A 87 2.21 -7.01 -7.78
CA GLY A 87 2.91 -6.71 -9.02
C GLY A 87 4.38 -6.31 -8.82
N LEU A 88 4.82 -6.08 -7.57
CA LEU A 88 6.23 -5.81 -7.29
C LEU A 88 7.08 -7.06 -7.61
N PRO A 89 8.33 -6.86 -8.06
CA PRO A 89 9.23 -7.99 -8.33
C PRO A 89 9.47 -8.85 -7.08
N GLU A 90 9.51 -10.18 -7.21
CA GLU A 90 9.62 -11.15 -6.10
C GLU A 90 10.83 -10.91 -5.16
N HIS A 91 11.91 -10.33 -5.69
CA HIS A 91 13.12 -10.04 -4.93
C HIS A 91 13.11 -8.70 -4.19
N VAL A 92 12.01 -7.96 -4.29
CA VAL A 92 11.87 -6.61 -3.73
C VAL A 92 10.95 -6.66 -2.52
N TYR A 93 11.42 -6.12 -1.41
CA TYR A 93 10.61 -5.86 -0.23
C TYR A 93 9.92 -4.50 -0.36
N PHE A 94 8.80 -4.34 0.32
CA PHE A 94 8.15 -3.02 0.39
C PHE A 94 7.90 -2.59 1.83
N PHE A 95 7.82 -1.29 2.03
CA PHE A 95 7.26 -0.68 3.23
C PHE A 95 6.34 0.46 2.80
N ALA A 96 5.25 0.63 3.52
CA ALA A 96 4.25 1.64 3.20
C ALA A 96 3.68 2.26 4.47
N ASP A 97 3.33 3.52 4.40
CA ASP A 97 2.50 4.13 5.43
C ASP A 97 1.14 3.47 5.46
N VAL A 98 0.59 3.34 6.65
CA VAL A 98 -0.75 2.80 6.87
C VAL A 98 -1.57 3.76 7.73
N HIS A 99 -2.83 3.93 7.39
CA HIS A 99 -3.71 4.76 8.21
C HIS A 99 -3.91 4.17 9.60
N SER A 100 -3.85 5.01 10.63
CA SER A 100 -3.98 4.59 12.03
C SER A 100 -5.29 3.86 12.34
N ASN A 101 -6.35 4.14 11.58
CA ASN A 101 -7.68 3.50 11.68
C ASN A 101 -7.83 2.27 10.77
N GLN A 102 -6.84 1.92 9.95
CA GLN A 102 -6.84 0.69 9.17
C GLN A 102 -7.05 -0.50 10.09
N ARG A 103 -7.95 -1.41 9.70
CA ARG A 103 -8.29 -2.56 10.53
C ARG A 103 -7.50 -3.77 10.12
N VAL A 104 -6.97 -4.46 11.14
CA VAL A 104 -6.18 -5.68 11.00
C VAL A 104 -6.58 -6.68 12.07
N PHE A 105 -6.27 -7.96 11.87
CA PHE A 105 -6.40 -8.98 12.87
C PHE A 105 -5.03 -9.25 13.53
N ARG A 106 -5.04 -9.54 14.83
CA ARG A 106 -3.83 -9.96 15.57
C ARG A 106 -3.43 -11.40 15.26
N GLU A 107 -4.40 -12.19 14.87
CA GLU A 107 -4.25 -13.59 14.49
C GLU A 107 -5.20 -13.91 13.34
N ARG A 108 -4.91 -14.96 12.59
CA ARG A 108 -5.74 -15.33 11.43
C ARG A 108 -7.12 -15.78 11.90
N PRO A 109 -8.20 -15.13 11.44
CA PRO A 109 -9.54 -15.46 11.83
C PRO A 109 -10.03 -16.74 11.13
N GLU A 110 -10.87 -17.50 11.82
CA GLU A 110 -11.75 -18.48 11.20
C GLU A 110 -13.05 -17.79 10.80
N TRP A 111 -13.55 -18.08 9.61
CA TRP A 111 -14.76 -17.48 9.10
C TRP A 111 -15.91 -18.47 9.11
N SER A 112 -16.99 -18.15 9.80
CA SER A 112 -18.18 -19.00 9.91
C SER A 112 -19.46 -18.20 9.70
N LEU A 113 -20.52 -18.90 9.31
CA LEU A 113 -21.85 -18.31 9.33
C LEU A 113 -22.32 -18.22 10.78
N PRO A 114 -22.85 -17.07 11.22
CA PRO A 114 -23.37 -16.94 12.57
C PRO A 114 -24.54 -17.88 12.79
N GLU A 115 -24.63 -18.45 13.99
CA GLU A 115 -25.78 -19.28 14.38
C GLU A 115 -27.08 -18.50 14.27
N ARG A 116 -28.10 -19.16 13.77
CA ARG A 116 -29.42 -18.55 13.64
C ARG A 116 -30.02 -18.28 15.02
N LYS A 117 -30.28 -17.06 15.37
CA LYS A 117 -31.01 -16.66 16.57
C LYS A 117 -32.52 -16.82 16.35
N GLY A 118 -33.05 -18.02 16.63
CA GLY A 118 -34.48 -18.31 16.59
C GLY A 118 -35.00 -18.93 15.27
N ARG A 119 -36.30 -19.28 15.25
CA ARG A 119 -36.93 -19.99 14.13
C ARG A 119 -37.44 -19.08 13.00
N ARG A 120 -37.62 -17.77 13.23
CA ARG A 120 -38.16 -16.81 12.27
C ARG A 120 -37.04 -15.87 11.74
N GLY A 121 -37.17 -15.44 10.49
CA GLY A 121 -36.25 -14.50 9.82
C GLY A 121 -35.37 -15.16 8.77
N LYS A 122 -34.70 -14.32 7.96
CA LYS A 122 -33.78 -14.76 6.90
C LYS A 122 -32.54 -15.43 7.52
N GLN A 123 -32.08 -16.48 6.88
CA GLN A 123 -30.82 -17.13 7.27
C GLN A 123 -29.64 -16.17 7.08
N PRO A 124 -28.66 -16.15 8.01
CA PRO A 124 -27.42 -15.43 7.80
C PRO A 124 -26.70 -15.98 6.57
N THR A 125 -26.26 -15.07 5.71
CA THR A 125 -25.50 -15.43 4.50
C THR A 125 -24.10 -14.81 4.51
N LYS A 126 -23.84 -13.88 5.47
CA LYS A 126 -22.55 -13.20 5.59
C LYS A 126 -21.70 -13.93 6.62
N LEU A 127 -20.49 -14.32 6.21
CA LEU A 127 -19.50 -14.87 7.12
C LEU A 127 -19.04 -13.80 8.11
N ILE A 128 -18.79 -14.23 9.34
CA ILE A 128 -18.20 -13.40 10.39
C ILE A 128 -16.88 -14.04 10.87
N PRO A 129 -15.87 -13.22 11.21
CA PRO A 129 -14.61 -13.73 11.72
C PRO A 129 -14.75 -14.14 13.19
N SER A 130 -13.99 -15.16 13.60
CA SER A 130 -13.91 -15.65 14.98
C SER A 130 -13.28 -14.62 15.93
N VAL A 131 -12.42 -13.76 15.43
CA VAL A 131 -11.75 -12.69 16.17
C VAL A 131 -12.09 -11.32 15.60
N LYS A 132 -12.09 -10.30 16.44
CA LYS A 132 -12.42 -8.94 16.04
C LYS A 132 -11.20 -8.24 15.48
N ALA A 133 -11.34 -7.65 14.29
CA ALA A 133 -10.32 -6.76 13.75
C ALA A 133 -10.21 -5.48 14.60
N VAL A 134 -8.97 -5.04 14.84
CA VAL A 134 -8.63 -3.83 15.61
C VAL A 134 -7.96 -2.79 14.72
N PRO A 135 -8.02 -1.49 15.06
CA PRO A 135 -7.27 -0.49 14.31
C PRO A 135 -5.76 -0.63 14.55
N VAL A 136 -4.95 -0.24 13.57
CA VAL A 136 -3.47 -0.26 13.68
C VAL A 136 -2.99 0.55 14.89
N SER A 137 -3.65 1.67 15.22
CA SER A 137 -3.32 2.46 16.41
C SER A 137 -3.34 1.67 17.72
N ALA A 138 -4.16 0.61 17.82
CA ALA A 138 -4.23 -0.22 19.02
C ALA A 138 -2.92 -0.99 19.31
N PHE A 139 -2.05 -1.18 18.31
CA PHE A 139 -0.74 -1.78 18.51
C PHE A 139 0.26 -0.79 19.10
N ALA A 140 0.14 0.50 18.80
CA ALA A 140 0.96 1.52 19.40
C ALA A 140 0.71 1.62 20.91
N GLU A 141 -0.54 1.46 21.35
CA GLU A 141 -0.97 1.50 22.74
C GLU A 141 -0.75 0.18 23.50
N ASP A 142 -0.42 -0.91 22.80
CA ASP A 142 -0.27 -2.23 23.40
C ASP A 142 1.02 -2.32 24.21
N GLU A 143 0.89 -2.39 25.53
CA GLU A 143 2.02 -2.50 26.47
C GLU A 143 2.71 -3.86 26.41
N SER A 144 2.07 -4.91 25.87
CA SER A 144 2.70 -6.23 25.70
C SER A 144 3.74 -6.26 24.59
N LEU A 145 3.70 -5.29 23.66
CA LEU A 145 4.68 -5.14 22.59
C LEU A 145 5.86 -4.28 23.07
N PRO A 146 7.06 -4.84 23.13
CA PRO A 146 8.23 -4.10 23.61
C PRO A 146 8.63 -3.00 22.61
N TRP A 147 9.04 -1.86 23.14
CA TRP A 147 9.71 -0.85 22.35
C TRP A 147 11.12 -1.33 21.96
N GLN A 148 11.44 -1.18 20.69
CA GLN A 148 12.76 -1.40 20.14
C GLN A 148 13.38 -0.04 19.78
N GLU A 149 14.71 0.02 19.78
CA GLU A 149 15.44 1.23 19.40
C GLU A 149 16.34 0.94 18.22
N ALA A 150 16.39 1.85 17.28
CA ALA A 150 17.26 1.78 16.11
C ALA A 150 17.93 3.12 15.84
N LEU A 151 19.19 3.07 15.38
CA LEU A 151 19.89 4.21 14.81
C LEU A 151 19.35 4.44 13.39
N LEU A 152 18.74 5.60 13.17
CA LEU A 152 18.24 5.98 11.84
C LEU A 152 19.34 6.51 10.92
N MET A 153 20.16 7.40 11.45
CA MET A 153 21.23 8.04 10.69
C MET A 153 22.25 8.73 11.61
N GLU A 154 23.45 8.91 11.10
CA GLU A 154 24.41 9.83 11.67
C GLU A 154 24.08 11.24 11.23
N GLY A 155 23.59 12.04 12.13
CA GLY A 155 23.26 13.44 11.87
C GLY A 155 24.43 14.39 12.14
N SER A 156 24.37 15.61 11.63
CA SER A 156 25.39 16.64 11.86
C SER A 156 25.56 17.04 13.35
N LYS A 157 24.57 16.73 14.17
CA LYS A 157 24.56 16.98 15.63
C LYS A 157 24.72 15.71 16.48
N GLY A 158 25.08 14.59 15.87
CA GLY A 158 25.20 13.27 16.48
C GLY A 158 24.16 12.27 15.96
N PRO A 159 24.20 11.02 16.49
CA PRO A 159 23.33 9.95 16.03
C PRO A 159 21.85 10.25 16.33
N VAL A 160 20.99 9.95 15.36
CA VAL A 160 19.55 10.08 15.48
C VAL A 160 18.93 8.70 15.71
N HIS A 161 18.39 8.50 16.90
CA HIS A 161 17.72 7.25 17.29
C HIS A 161 16.20 7.40 17.17
N THR A 162 15.54 6.29 16.89
CA THR A 162 14.06 6.19 16.95
C THR A 162 13.66 4.99 17.78
N LYS A 163 12.46 5.07 18.35
CA LYS A 163 11.81 3.93 19.01
C LYS A 163 10.63 3.48 18.19
N PHE A 164 10.47 2.19 18.04
CA PHE A 164 9.38 1.58 17.31
C PHE A 164 8.91 0.29 17.97
N LYS A 165 7.72 -0.14 17.65
CA LYS A 165 7.19 -1.47 17.94
C LYS A 165 7.08 -2.22 16.63
N CYS A 166 7.27 -3.53 16.65
CA CYS A 166 7.13 -4.37 15.47
C CYS A 166 6.36 -5.65 15.82
N CYS A 167 5.37 -5.97 15.04
CA CYS A 167 4.56 -7.17 15.24
C CYS A 167 3.98 -7.69 13.93
N ARG A 168 3.51 -8.93 13.94
CA ARG A 168 2.74 -9.49 12.82
C ARG A 168 1.27 -9.12 12.96
N ALA A 169 0.64 -8.86 11.82
CA ALA A 169 -0.79 -8.67 11.73
C ALA A 169 -1.32 -9.23 10.41
N ILE A 170 -2.59 -9.59 10.41
CA ILE A 170 -3.30 -10.06 9.22
C ILE A 170 -4.17 -8.92 8.72
N GLU A 171 -3.99 -8.56 7.46
CA GLU A 171 -4.79 -7.51 6.83
C GLU A 171 -6.28 -7.90 6.78
N LEU A 172 -7.17 -6.95 7.02
CA LEU A 172 -8.58 -7.08 6.70
C LEU A 172 -8.85 -6.42 5.35
N GLN A 173 -9.10 -7.22 4.33
CA GLN A 173 -9.37 -6.76 2.97
C GLN A 173 -10.75 -7.28 2.52
N ASP A 174 -11.65 -6.39 2.07
CA ASP A 174 -12.98 -6.73 1.53
C ASP A 174 -13.79 -7.72 2.39
N ASN A 175 -13.72 -7.58 3.71
CA ASN A 175 -14.33 -8.46 4.69
C ASN A 175 -13.81 -9.91 4.64
N LYS A 176 -12.55 -10.09 4.28
CA LYS A 176 -11.80 -11.36 4.34
C LYS A 176 -10.43 -11.09 4.98
N ASP A 177 -9.77 -12.15 5.40
CA ASP A 177 -8.37 -12.05 5.77
C ASP A 177 -7.50 -11.94 4.52
N GLY A 178 -6.62 -10.96 4.55
CA GLY A 178 -5.62 -10.71 3.53
C GLY A 178 -4.27 -11.33 3.86
N GLU A 179 -3.22 -10.65 3.48
CA GLU A 179 -1.84 -11.06 3.72
C GLU A 179 -1.42 -10.86 5.18
N GLU A 180 -0.48 -11.66 5.63
CA GLU A 180 0.22 -11.45 6.89
C GLU A 180 1.37 -10.47 6.65
N LEU A 181 1.36 -9.37 7.37
CA LEU A 181 2.29 -8.27 7.22
C LEU A 181 2.99 -7.95 8.55
N TRP A 182 4.13 -7.27 8.45
CA TRP A 182 4.76 -6.59 9.57
C TRP A 182 4.18 -5.18 9.72
N LEU A 183 3.82 -4.82 10.95
CA LEU A 183 3.47 -3.47 11.38
C LEU A 183 4.56 -2.90 12.27
#